data_1186c80f94ebb82cbc8f14cd88799393
#
_entry.id   1186c80f94ebb82cbc8f14cd88799393
#
_cell.length_a   1.000
_cell.length_b   1.000
_cell.length_c   1.000
_cell.angle_alpha   90.00
_cell.angle_beta   90.00
_cell.angle_gamma   90.00
#
_symmetry.space_group_name_H-M   'P 1'
#
loop_
_entity.id
_entity.type
_entity.pdbx_description
1 polymer ?
#
loop_
_entity_poly.entity_id
_entity_poly.type
_entity_poly.pdbx_seq_one_letter_code
_entity_poly.pdbx_strand_id
1 'polypeptide(L)'
;MLEYVLLIGDVDGVAAMPSFYYGPENDVTDQKYTHLLGDDFFPDVFIGRFSVDSVSELVVMIRKTINYHRQPLATNPNWLTKALVVAGNYSNTVPIPITPKWTSYWVRDVLLDEGYTAVDTVFYPPTQQGSALIQNYINSGVGIVNYRGWGDANGWHYPEFHVSDVAGLNNGWMTPIFTSFVCNSNDFANNVDP
;
A
#
# COMPACT_ATOMS: atom_id res chain seq x y z
N MET A 1 -18.72 -9.85 -20.51
CA MET A 1 -17.95 -8.60 -20.65
C MET A 1 -16.73 -8.73 -19.75
N LEU A 2 -15.54 -8.36 -20.21
CA LEU A 2 -14.33 -8.35 -19.35
C LEU A 2 -14.45 -7.16 -18.40
N GLU A 3 -14.32 -7.38 -17.10
CA GLU A 3 -14.42 -6.32 -16.09
C GLU A 3 -13.12 -6.15 -15.29
N TYR A 4 -12.38 -7.25 -15.10
CA TYR A 4 -11.17 -7.28 -14.27
C TYR A 4 -10.03 -7.96 -15.01
N VAL A 5 -8.85 -7.39 -14.92
CA VAL A 5 -7.59 -7.93 -15.44
C VAL A 5 -6.58 -8.00 -14.31
N LEU A 6 -5.93 -9.13 -14.13
CA LEU A 6 -4.79 -9.30 -13.25
C LEU A 6 -3.55 -9.60 -14.08
N LEU A 7 -2.58 -8.71 -14.06
CA LEU A 7 -1.26 -8.93 -14.63
C LEU A 7 -0.41 -9.70 -13.60
N ILE A 8 0.34 -10.69 -14.06
CA ILE A 8 1.22 -11.49 -13.21
C ILE A 8 2.62 -11.47 -13.80
N GLY A 9 3.55 -10.93 -13.06
CA GLY A 9 4.95 -10.76 -13.45
C GLY A 9 5.42 -9.32 -13.24
N ASP A 10 6.71 -9.16 -13.10
CA ASP A 10 7.35 -7.86 -13.08
C ASP A 10 7.57 -7.31 -14.50
N VAL A 11 8.11 -6.10 -14.62
CA VAL A 11 8.38 -5.47 -15.93
C VAL A 11 9.55 -6.12 -16.66
N ASP A 12 10.43 -6.77 -15.93
CA ASP A 12 11.61 -7.47 -16.44
C ASP A 12 11.75 -8.87 -15.83
N GLY A 13 12.93 -9.48 -15.92
CA GLY A 13 13.20 -10.78 -15.34
C GLY A 13 12.61 -11.97 -16.13
N VAL A 14 12.55 -13.12 -15.47
CA VAL A 14 12.16 -14.40 -16.09
C VAL A 14 10.66 -14.48 -16.39
N ALA A 15 9.86 -13.80 -15.61
CA ALA A 15 8.39 -13.76 -15.73
C ALA A 15 7.90 -12.38 -16.20
N ALA A 16 8.66 -11.73 -17.07
CA ALA A 16 8.39 -10.37 -17.49
C ALA A 16 6.99 -10.21 -18.08
N MET A 17 6.22 -9.30 -17.50
CA MET A 17 4.96 -8.78 -18.01
C MET A 17 5.16 -7.29 -18.28
N PRO A 18 5.47 -6.89 -19.53
CA PRO A 18 5.83 -5.52 -19.88
C PRO A 18 4.81 -4.50 -19.38
N SER A 19 5.25 -3.29 -19.16
CA SER A 19 4.40 -2.15 -18.83
C SER A 19 4.72 -0.96 -19.74
N PHE A 20 4.06 0.16 -19.48
CA PHE A 20 4.24 1.38 -20.24
C PHE A 20 4.93 2.41 -19.34
N TYR A 21 5.54 3.40 -19.96
CA TYR A 21 6.21 4.49 -19.26
C TYR A 21 5.65 5.82 -19.73
N TYR A 22 5.54 6.77 -18.80
CA TYR A 22 4.90 8.04 -19.06
C TYR A 22 5.61 9.20 -18.35
N GLY A 23 5.51 10.38 -18.97
CA GLY A 23 6.05 11.61 -18.40
C GLY A 23 7.57 11.77 -18.52
N PRO A 24 8.08 12.92 -18.05
CA PRO A 24 9.52 13.23 -18.12
C PRO A 24 10.37 12.40 -17.15
N GLU A 25 9.77 11.85 -16.10
CA GLU A 25 10.43 11.01 -15.10
C GLU A 25 10.41 9.52 -15.47
N ASN A 26 9.73 9.20 -16.60
CA ASN A 26 9.61 7.84 -17.12
C ASN A 26 8.88 6.90 -16.14
N ASP A 27 7.81 7.40 -15.51
CA ASP A 27 7.02 6.65 -14.55
C ASP A 27 6.35 5.43 -15.18
N VAL A 28 6.46 4.29 -14.53
CA VAL A 28 5.82 3.05 -14.95
C VAL A 28 4.31 3.10 -14.74
N THR A 29 3.56 2.55 -15.70
CA THR A 29 2.09 2.51 -15.60
C THR A 29 1.48 1.37 -16.40
N ASP A 30 0.49 0.72 -15.81
CA ASP A 30 -0.34 -0.29 -16.47
C ASP A 30 -1.63 0.30 -17.07
N GLN A 31 -1.85 1.60 -16.94
CA GLN A 31 -3.09 2.26 -17.38
C GLN A 31 -3.46 1.93 -18.83
N LYS A 32 -2.50 1.88 -19.74
CA LYS A 32 -2.79 1.61 -21.15
C LYS A 32 -3.43 0.24 -21.41
N TYR A 33 -3.25 -0.72 -20.53
CA TYR A 33 -3.94 -2.02 -20.63
C TYR A 33 -5.45 -1.91 -20.36
N THR A 34 -5.89 -0.82 -19.79
CA THR A 34 -7.31 -0.60 -19.48
C THR A 34 -8.09 0.11 -20.59
N HIS A 35 -7.40 0.67 -21.59
CA HIS A 35 -8.02 1.41 -22.70
C HIS A 35 -8.32 0.43 -23.82
N LEU A 36 -9.50 -0.16 -23.85
CA LEU A 36 -9.91 -1.19 -24.80
C LEU A 36 -10.84 -0.65 -25.88
N LEU A 37 -11.62 0.37 -25.58
CA LEU A 37 -12.65 0.96 -26.45
C LEU A 37 -12.54 2.48 -26.46
N GLY A 38 -12.77 3.09 -27.62
CA GLY A 38 -12.72 4.53 -27.74
C GLY A 38 -11.30 5.10 -27.86
N ASP A 39 -11.21 6.42 -27.71
CA ASP A 39 -9.96 7.19 -27.76
C ASP A 39 -9.98 8.24 -26.64
N ASP A 40 -10.26 7.78 -25.43
CA ASP A 40 -10.31 8.62 -24.23
C ASP A 40 -9.38 8.06 -23.14
N PHE A 41 -9.35 8.73 -21.98
CA PHE A 41 -8.49 8.35 -20.84
C PHE A 41 -9.22 7.55 -19.76
N PHE A 42 -10.49 7.21 -19.97
CA PHE A 42 -11.23 6.43 -18.98
C PHE A 42 -10.93 4.96 -19.12
N PRO A 43 -10.66 4.26 -18.01
CA PRO A 43 -10.44 2.83 -18.03
C PRO A 43 -11.75 2.07 -18.34
N ASP A 44 -11.71 1.12 -19.25
CA ASP A 44 -12.82 0.21 -19.57
C ASP A 44 -12.87 -1.02 -18.65
N VAL A 45 -11.77 -1.31 -17.97
CA VAL A 45 -11.62 -2.47 -17.07
C VAL A 45 -10.84 -2.09 -15.83
N PHE A 46 -11.09 -2.78 -14.73
CA PHE A 46 -10.24 -2.71 -13.55
C PHE A 46 -8.99 -3.55 -13.76
N ILE A 47 -7.84 -3.02 -13.37
CA ILE A 47 -6.56 -3.71 -13.51
C ILE A 47 -5.83 -3.78 -12.18
N GLY A 48 -5.12 -4.86 -11.95
CA GLY A 48 -4.16 -5.02 -10.86
C GLY A 48 -2.95 -5.80 -11.34
N ARG A 49 -1.84 -5.67 -10.62
CA ARG A 49 -0.61 -6.42 -10.90
C ARG A 49 -0.15 -7.16 -9.66
N PHE A 50 0.24 -8.42 -9.85
CA PHE A 50 1.15 -9.11 -8.94
C PHE A 50 2.55 -8.98 -9.54
N SER A 51 3.31 -7.98 -9.08
CA SER A 51 4.71 -7.81 -9.44
C SER A 51 5.51 -8.88 -8.72
N VAL A 52 6.03 -9.83 -9.47
CA VAL A 52 6.73 -11.01 -8.94
C VAL A 52 7.79 -11.46 -9.92
N ASP A 53 8.97 -11.81 -9.39
CA ASP A 53 10.09 -12.36 -10.15
C ASP A 53 10.16 -13.89 -10.09
N SER A 54 9.45 -14.49 -9.17
CA SER A 54 9.51 -15.93 -8.96
C SER A 54 8.16 -16.57 -8.68
N VAL A 55 8.06 -17.86 -8.97
CA VAL A 55 6.89 -18.68 -8.61
C VAL A 55 6.70 -18.72 -7.09
N SER A 56 7.77 -18.65 -6.30
CA SER A 56 7.68 -18.64 -4.83
C SER A 56 6.97 -17.39 -4.31
N GLU A 57 7.26 -16.22 -4.84
CA GLU A 57 6.59 -14.96 -4.50
C GLU A 57 5.12 -14.99 -4.93
N LEU A 58 4.86 -15.44 -6.16
CA LEU A 58 3.49 -15.61 -6.63
C LEU A 58 2.67 -16.51 -5.71
N VAL A 59 3.24 -17.62 -5.25
CA VAL A 59 2.58 -18.53 -4.29
C VAL A 59 2.27 -17.82 -2.97
N VAL A 60 3.17 -16.98 -2.48
CA VAL A 60 2.93 -16.19 -1.26
C VAL A 60 1.78 -15.21 -1.48
N MET A 61 1.77 -14.44 -2.56
CA MET A 61 0.68 -13.49 -2.87
C MET A 61 -0.67 -14.20 -3.01
N ILE A 62 -0.72 -15.29 -3.77
CA ILE A 62 -1.95 -16.10 -3.94
C ILE A 62 -2.44 -16.63 -2.59
N ARG A 63 -1.54 -17.17 -1.75
CA ARG A 63 -1.92 -17.68 -0.42
C ARG A 63 -2.46 -16.58 0.49
N LYS A 64 -1.85 -15.40 0.51
CA LYS A 64 -2.35 -14.24 1.26
C LYS A 64 -3.76 -13.86 0.80
N THR A 65 -3.97 -13.73 -0.50
CA THR A 65 -5.28 -13.38 -1.08
C THR A 65 -6.35 -14.43 -0.75
N ILE A 66 -6.05 -15.71 -0.96
CA ILE A 66 -7.00 -16.80 -0.67
C ILE A 66 -7.32 -16.86 0.83
N ASN A 67 -6.31 -16.73 1.70
CA ASN A 67 -6.53 -16.74 3.14
C ASN A 67 -7.40 -15.56 3.60
N TYR A 68 -7.12 -14.37 3.08
CA TYR A 68 -7.92 -13.19 3.38
C TYR A 68 -9.41 -13.41 3.05
N HIS A 69 -9.70 -13.99 1.88
CA HIS A 69 -11.06 -14.24 1.45
C HIS A 69 -11.75 -15.42 2.16
N ARG A 70 -11.00 -16.46 2.50
CA ARG A 70 -11.61 -17.71 3.01
C ARG A 70 -11.59 -17.83 4.53
N GLN A 71 -10.59 -17.27 5.20
CA GLN A 71 -10.36 -17.50 6.62
C GLN A 71 -9.94 -16.24 7.40
N PRO A 72 -10.47 -15.05 7.13
CA PRO A 72 -10.04 -13.84 7.85
C PRO A 72 -10.36 -13.94 9.36
N LEU A 73 -11.27 -14.81 9.75
CA LEU A 73 -11.81 -14.92 11.09
C LEU A 73 -11.27 -16.12 11.89
N ALA A 74 -10.40 -16.95 11.30
CA ALA A 74 -10.08 -18.27 11.84
C ALA A 74 -9.36 -18.26 13.19
N THR A 75 -8.60 -17.22 13.52
CA THR A 75 -7.79 -17.17 14.74
C THR A 75 -8.11 -15.99 15.66
N ASN A 76 -8.40 -14.84 15.12
CA ASN A 76 -8.75 -13.64 15.88
C ASN A 76 -9.43 -12.63 14.95
N PRO A 77 -10.77 -12.55 14.91
CA PRO A 77 -11.48 -11.66 14.00
C PRO A 77 -11.29 -10.17 14.31
N ASN A 78 -10.84 -9.84 15.50
CA ASN A 78 -10.78 -8.45 15.99
C ASN A 78 -9.77 -7.57 15.22
N TRP A 79 -8.81 -8.17 14.51
CA TRP A 79 -7.86 -7.41 13.70
C TRP A 79 -8.53 -6.70 12.52
N LEU A 80 -9.61 -7.27 11.98
CA LEU A 80 -10.35 -6.69 10.84
C LEU A 80 -11.05 -5.37 11.17
N THR A 81 -11.36 -5.15 12.45
CA THR A 81 -12.00 -3.92 12.93
C THR A 81 -11.03 -2.94 13.55
N LYS A 82 -9.74 -3.13 13.36
CA LYS A 82 -8.69 -2.19 13.77
C LYS A 82 -8.00 -1.61 12.54
N ALA A 83 -7.49 -0.40 12.67
CA ALA A 83 -6.74 0.26 11.61
C ALA A 83 -5.53 1.01 12.17
N LEU A 84 -4.58 1.24 11.29
CA LEU A 84 -3.44 2.12 11.53
C LEU A 84 -3.46 3.24 10.48
N VAL A 85 -3.46 4.48 10.93
CA VAL A 85 -3.38 5.64 10.07
C VAL A 85 -2.04 6.34 10.30
N VAL A 86 -1.25 6.42 9.26
CA VAL A 86 0.10 7.01 9.28
C VAL A 86 0.12 8.24 8.41
N ALA A 87 0.69 9.33 8.91
CA ALA A 87 0.78 10.55 8.12
C ALA A 87 1.98 11.42 8.52
N GLY A 88 2.51 12.13 7.55
CA GLY A 88 3.59 13.05 7.82
C GLY A 88 3.70 14.21 6.85
N ASN A 89 4.42 15.21 7.30
CA ASN A 89 4.78 16.35 6.50
C ASN A 89 5.78 16.01 5.42
N TYR A 90 5.75 16.81 4.36
CA TYR A 90 6.77 16.77 3.32
C TYR A 90 8.13 17.33 3.80
N SER A 91 8.18 17.93 4.99
CA SER A 91 9.39 18.53 5.55
C SER A 91 9.22 18.69 7.07
N ASN A 92 10.33 18.59 7.80
CA ASN A 92 10.38 18.82 9.23
C ASN A 92 10.29 20.32 9.62
N THR A 93 10.37 21.23 8.65
CA THR A 93 10.41 22.68 8.87
C THR A 93 9.11 23.39 8.55
N VAL A 94 8.10 22.70 8.07
CA VAL A 94 6.87 23.34 7.59
C VAL A 94 5.92 23.63 8.74
N PRO A 95 5.52 24.88 8.96
CA PRO A 95 4.42 25.20 9.85
C PRO A 95 3.09 24.70 9.27
N ILE A 96 2.20 24.39 10.14
CA ILE A 96 0.83 23.97 9.91
C ILE A 96 0.05 24.98 9.04
N PRO A 97 -0.95 24.54 8.24
CA PRO A 97 -1.63 23.27 8.27
C PRO A 97 -0.97 22.22 7.40
N ILE A 98 -0.95 20.99 7.90
CA ILE A 98 -0.36 19.88 7.20
C ILE A 98 -1.47 19.02 6.63
N THR A 99 -1.69 19.19 5.36
CA THR A 99 -2.75 18.49 4.65
C THR A 99 -2.73 16.97 4.87
N PRO A 100 -1.58 16.27 4.85
CA PRO A 100 -1.53 14.84 5.13
C PRO A 100 -2.13 14.48 6.48
N LYS A 101 -1.73 15.16 7.55
CA LYS A 101 -2.27 14.89 8.91
C LYS A 101 -3.76 15.19 9.01
N TRP A 102 -4.22 16.31 8.48
CA TRP A 102 -5.64 16.68 8.51
C TRP A 102 -6.51 15.65 7.77
N THR A 103 -6.09 15.24 6.59
CA THR A 103 -6.77 14.18 5.86
C THR A 103 -6.80 12.88 6.65
N SER A 104 -5.70 12.55 7.31
CA SER A 104 -5.57 11.32 8.08
C SER A 104 -6.38 11.33 9.38
N TYR A 105 -6.55 12.48 10.02
CA TYR A 105 -7.53 12.62 11.10
C TYR A 105 -8.96 12.36 10.62
N TRP A 106 -9.31 12.91 9.46
CA TRP A 106 -10.62 12.65 8.87
C TRP A 106 -10.80 11.15 8.53
N VAL A 107 -9.81 10.49 7.94
CA VAL A 107 -9.84 9.04 7.67
C VAL A 107 -10.04 8.25 8.97
N ARG A 108 -9.30 8.61 10.04
CA ARG A 108 -9.48 7.99 11.36
C ARG A 108 -10.91 8.13 11.87
N ASP A 109 -11.45 9.33 11.80
CA ASP A 109 -12.78 9.62 12.33
C ASP A 109 -13.87 8.88 11.53
N VAL A 110 -13.75 8.84 10.20
CA VAL A 110 -14.64 8.04 9.35
C VAL A 110 -14.58 6.55 9.69
N LEU A 111 -13.38 5.99 9.88
CA LEU A 111 -13.24 4.57 10.26
C LEU A 111 -13.89 4.28 11.61
N LEU A 112 -13.76 5.16 12.59
CA LEU A 112 -14.41 5.02 13.89
C LEU A 112 -15.94 5.09 13.77
N ASP A 113 -16.45 6.00 12.96
CA ASP A 113 -17.89 6.16 12.68
C ASP A 113 -18.47 4.93 11.95
N GLU A 114 -17.68 4.30 11.08
CA GLU A 114 -18.02 3.05 10.39
C GLU A 114 -17.87 1.79 11.26
N GLY A 115 -17.55 1.95 12.55
CA GLY A 115 -17.55 0.86 13.52
C GLY A 115 -16.20 0.17 13.73
N TYR A 116 -15.09 0.75 13.29
CA TYR A 116 -13.78 0.26 13.69
C TYR A 116 -13.60 0.43 15.21
N THR A 117 -13.14 -0.62 15.87
CA THR A 117 -13.03 -0.68 17.34
C THR A 117 -11.78 0.04 17.87
N ALA A 118 -10.77 0.20 17.02
CA ALA A 118 -9.57 0.98 17.30
C ALA A 118 -8.95 1.49 16.00
N VAL A 119 -8.56 2.75 16.00
CA VAL A 119 -7.79 3.37 14.92
C VAL A 119 -6.59 4.08 15.53
N ASP A 120 -5.45 3.40 15.48
CA ASP A 120 -4.19 3.93 15.95
C ASP A 120 -3.57 4.91 14.95
N THR A 121 -2.73 5.81 15.44
CA THR A 121 -2.11 6.83 14.60
C THR A 121 -0.62 6.95 14.84
N VAL A 122 0.17 7.09 13.77
CA VAL A 122 1.59 7.42 13.83
C VAL A 122 1.83 8.63 12.93
N PHE A 123 2.00 9.79 13.53
CA PHE A 123 2.06 11.05 12.79
C PHE A 123 3.41 11.78 12.99
N TYR A 124 3.89 12.34 11.91
CA TYR A 124 5.01 13.27 11.90
C TYR A 124 4.55 14.71 11.59
N PRO A 125 5.00 15.73 12.33
CA PRO A 125 5.61 15.59 13.64
C PRO A 125 4.63 15.06 14.69
N PRO A 126 5.07 14.44 15.80
CA PRO A 126 6.46 14.41 16.28
C PRO A 126 7.27 13.19 15.86
N THR A 127 6.64 12.13 15.33
CA THR A 127 7.30 10.83 15.13
C THR A 127 8.05 10.79 13.80
N GLN A 128 9.35 10.95 13.81
CA GLN A 128 10.17 10.82 12.60
C GLN A 128 10.56 9.34 12.35
N GLN A 129 11.15 8.70 13.33
CA GLN A 129 11.51 7.28 13.29
C GLN A 129 10.29 6.44 13.60
N GLY A 130 9.55 6.03 12.58
CA GLY A 130 8.25 5.37 12.71
C GLY A 130 8.31 3.85 12.69
N SER A 131 9.35 3.25 12.12
CA SER A 131 9.43 1.82 11.77
C SER A 131 9.02 0.88 12.91
N ALA A 132 9.61 1.01 14.08
CA ALA A 132 9.31 0.13 15.21
C ALA A 132 7.86 0.26 15.69
N LEU A 133 7.31 1.48 15.66
CA LEU A 133 5.96 1.74 16.10
C LEU A 133 4.93 1.21 15.10
N ILE A 134 5.18 1.43 13.81
CA ILE A 134 4.34 0.92 12.72
C ILE A 134 4.36 -0.61 12.71
N GLN A 135 5.53 -1.24 12.82
CA GLN A 135 5.66 -2.70 12.94
C GLN A 135 4.86 -3.25 14.13
N ASN A 136 4.94 -2.60 15.29
CA ASN A 136 4.21 -3.03 16.48
C ASN A 136 2.69 -3.03 16.27
N TYR A 137 2.13 -1.99 15.65
CA TYR A 137 0.72 -1.95 15.34
C TYR A 137 0.31 -3.00 14.32
N ILE A 138 1.07 -3.17 13.24
CA ILE A 138 0.80 -4.20 12.22
C ILE A 138 0.89 -5.59 12.84
N ASN A 139 1.90 -5.87 13.65
CA ASN A 139 2.10 -7.15 14.33
C ASN A 139 1.01 -7.44 15.37
N SER A 140 0.40 -6.42 15.96
CA SER A 140 -0.75 -6.58 16.85
C SER A 140 -2.06 -6.93 16.12
N GLY A 141 -2.06 -6.83 14.81
CA GLY A 141 -3.18 -7.09 13.91
C GLY A 141 -4.05 -5.86 13.67
N VAL A 142 -4.03 -5.39 12.42
CA VAL A 142 -4.90 -4.33 11.87
C VAL A 142 -5.42 -4.76 10.51
N GLY A 143 -6.65 -4.39 10.16
CA GLY A 143 -7.27 -4.70 8.88
C GLY A 143 -6.93 -3.72 7.77
N ILE A 144 -6.63 -2.48 8.14
CA ILE A 144 -6.26 -1.41 7.22
C ILE A 144 -5.03 -0.68 7.76
N VAL A 145 -4.09 -0.38 6.86
CA VAL A 145 -3.01 0.59 7.07
C VAL A 145 -3.15 1.66 5.99
N ASN A 146 -3.35 2.90 6.41
CA ASN A 146 -3.44 4.03 5.50
C ASN A 146 -2.26 4.97 5.72
N TYR A 147 -1.57 5.32 4.65
CA TYR A 147 -0.49 6.30 4.67
C TYR A 147 -0.76 7.47 3.74
N ARG A 148 -0.48 8.66 4.22
CA ARG A 148 -0.37 9.87 3.42
C ARG A 148 0.80 10.73 3.88
N GLY A 149 1.72 11.02 2.97
CA GLY A 149 2.91 11.81 3.31
C GLY A 149 3.86 11.93 2.14
N TRP A 150 5.13 11.79 2.42
CA TRP A 150 6.20 11.75 1.44
C TRP A 150 6.92 10.42 1.48
N GLY A 151 7.29 9.93 0.29
CA GLY A 151 8.03 8.70 0.12
C GLY A 151 8.55 8.58 -1.30
N ASP A 152 9.18 7.47 -1.57
CA ASP A 152 9.70 7.05 -2.86
C ASP A 152 9.63 5.51 -2.96
N ALA A 153 10.31 4.92 -3.94
CA ALA A 153 10.37 3.48 -4.13
C ALA A 153 10.95 2.72 -2.91
N ASN A 154 11.72 3.38 -2.05
CA ASN A 154 12.25 2.78 -0.83
C ASN A 154 11.24 2.75 0.32
N GLY A 155 10.14 3.51 0.22
CA GLY A 155 9.07 3.55 1.22
C GLY A 155 8.72 4.93 1.73
N TRP A 156 8.20 4.99 2.95
CA TRP A 156 7.72 6.21 3.60
C TRP A 156 8.84 6.90 4.37
N HIS A 157 8.95 8.22 4.25
CA HIS A 157 10.05 8.95 4.88
C HIS A 157 9.70 9.63 6.21
N TYR A 158 8.46 10.08 6.35
CA TYR A 158 8.02 10.76 7.58
C TYR A 158 6.56 10.41 7.90
N PRO A 159 6.30 9.56 8.88
CA PRO A 159 7.26 8.73 9.64
C PRO A 159 7.92 7.67 8.75
N GLU A 160 9.19 7.33 9.08
CA GLU A 160 9.93 6.33 8.31
C GLU A 160 9.31 4.94 8.43
N PHE A 161 9.10 4.31 7.27
CA PHE A 161 8.80 2.89 7.14
C PHE A 161 9.21 2.44 5.74
N HIS A 162 10.32 1.74 5.65
CA HIS A 162 10.96 1.37 4.40
C HIS A 162 10.72 -0.09 4.03
N VAL A 163 11.04 -0.47 2.79
CA VAL A 163 10.96 -1.85 2.31
C VAL A 163 11.73 -2.81 3.24
N SER A 164 12.91 -2.40 3.72
CA SER A 164 13.70 -3.18 4.68
C SER A 164 12.97 -3.46 6.00
N ASP A 165 12.03 -2.60 6.41
CA ASP A 165 11.28 -2.77 7.66
C ASP A 165 10.19 -3.84 7.54
N VAL A 166 9.74 -4.13 6.31
CA VAL A 166 8.74 -5.17 6.04
C VAL A 166 9.23 -6.54 6.50
N ALA A 167 10.53 -6.80 6.40
CA ALA A 167 11.14 -8.05 6.88
C ALA A 167 11.00 -8.26 8.41
N GLY A 168 10.77 -7.19 9.18
CA GLY A 168 10.52 -7.25 10.62
C GLY A 168 9.06 -7.54 10.99
N LEU A 169 8.15 -7.65 10.03
CA LEU A 169 6.75 -7.94 10.30
C LEU A 169 6.56 -9.42 10.71
N ASN A 170 5.75 -9.63 11.72
CA ASN A 170 5.41 -10.94 12.25
C ASN A 170 3.92 -11.05 12.56
N ASN A 171 3.09 -10.53 11.65
CA ASN A 171 1.64 -10.49 11.76
C ASN A 171 0.94 -11.78 11.30
N GLY A 172 1.69 -12.78 10.84
CA GLY A 172 1.15 -14.05 10.36
C GLY A 172 0.14 -13.87 9.22
N TRP A 173 -1.07 -14.38 9.41
CA TRP A 173 -2.14 -14.25 8.42
C TRP A 173 -3.04 -13.02 8.61
N MET A 174 -2.74 -12.17 9.57
CA MET A 174 -3.42 -10.87 9.72
C MET A 174 -2.84 -9.86 8.72
N THR A 175 -3.18 -10.04 7.44
CA THR A 175 -2.63 -9.27 6.32
C THR A 175 -3.49 -8.05 6.03
N PRO A 176 -3.09 -6.84 6.43
CA PRO A 176 -3.89 -5.64 6.22
C PRO A 176 -3.95 -5.24 4.74
N ILE A 177 -4.99 -4.50 4.39
CA ILE A 177 -5.03 -3.73 3.15
C ILE A 177 -4.20 -2.46 3.38
N PHE A 178 -3.19 -2.25 2.54
CA PHE A 178 -2.40 -1.02 2.53
C PHE A 178 -2.93 -0.05 1.48
N THR A 179 -3.14 1.19 1.89
CA THR A 179 -3.38 2.31 0.98
C THR A 179 -2.29 3.35 1.19
N SER A 180 -1.50 3.60 0.16
CA SER A 180 -0.36 4.52 0.20
C SER A 180 -0.59 5.67 -0.78
N PHE A 181 -0.85 6.87 -0.25
CA PHE A 181 -1.06 8.08 -1.06
C PHE A 181 0.20 8.94 -1.03
N VAL A 182 1.19 8.53 -1.82
CA VAL A 182 2.52 9.13 -1.86
C VAL A 182 3.15 8.88 -3.23
N CYS A 183 4.11 9.72 -3.62
CA CYS A 183 4.86 9.58 -4.87
C CYS A 183 5.65 8.27 -4.89
N ASN A 184 5.70 7.63 -6.05
CA ASN A 184 6.59 6.52 -6.42
C ASN A 184 6.60 5.30 -5.47
N SER A 185 5.66 5.18 -4.55
CA SER A 185 5.58 4.01 -3.65
C SER A 185 5.04 2.75 -4.34
N ASN A 186 4.67 2.85 -5.59
CA ASN A 186 4.23 1.74 -6.43
C ASN A 186 4.99 1.73 -7.76
N ASP A 187 6.24 2.17 -7.74
CA ASP A 187 7.16 2.12 -8.88
C ASP A 187 7.76 0.72 -8.98
N PHE A 188 6.95 -0.21 -9.51
CA PHE A 188 7.31 -1.62 -9.69
C PHE A 188 8.33 -1.86 -10.81
N ALA A 189 8.82 -0.82 -11.48
CA ALA A 189 9.92 -0.88 -12.42
C ALA A 189 11.25 -0.39 -11.83
N ASN A 190 11.26 -0.06 -10.55
CA ASN A 190 12.45 0.42 -9.88
C ASN A 190 13.34 -0.75 -9.42
N ASN A 191 14.66 -0.60 -9.57
CA ASN A 191 15.64 -1.58 -9.12
C ASN A 191 15.76 -1.69 -7.57
N VAL A 192 15.11 -0.83 -6.84
CA VAL A 192 14.87 -1.05 -5.41
C VAL A 192 13.69 -1.97 -5.32
N ASP A 193 13.98 -3.24 -5.17
CA ASP A 193 12.99 -4.31 -5.10
C ASP A 193 11.91 -3.97 -4.06
N PRO A 194 10.64 -3.92 -4.43
CA PRO A 194 9.57 -3.56 -3.54
C PRO A 194 9.25 -4.62 -2.49
#